data_2f6e18ab01482d129f68f37c207ae33c
#
_entry.id   2f6e18ab01482d129f68f37c207ae33c
#
_cell.length_a   1.000
_cell.length_b   1.000
_cell.length_c   1.000
_cell.angle_alpha   90.00
_cell.angle_beta   90.00
_cell.angle_gamma   90.00
#
_symmetry.space_group_name_H-M   'P 1'
#
loop_
_entity.id
_entity.type
_entity.pdbx_description
1 polymer ?
#
loop_
_entity_poly.entity_id
_entity_poly.type
_entity_poly.pdbx_seq_one_letter_code
_entity_poly.pdbx_strand_id
1 'polypeptide(L)'
;AAAAGLKRCFLPLENLREGSVIGGIDCYGVSTLAELAVLLRGRTPLPEPAVFSEESLPLEETPDFSDLAGQELVKRATLLAAGGRHNILYIGPAGTGKSMIASRLPYILPAMSREERLSVSEIYSISGLLPPDRPLMTKRPYRSPHHTVTGLALSGGGQKPRPGEICLAHEGVLFLDELPEYHAATLEVLRQPLEEH
;
A
#
# COMPACT_ATOMS: atom_id res chain seq x y z
N ALA A 1 10.52 5.76 16.76
CA ALA A 1 11.87 6.30 17.02
C ALA A 1 11.87 7.82 16.85
N ALA A 2 11.59 8.38 15.66
CA ALA A 2 11.59 9.83 15.43
C ALA A 2 10.58 10.56 16.35
N ALA A 3 9.35 10.07 16.45
CA ALA A 3 8.33 10.62 17.36
C ALA A 3 8.73 10.56 18.86
N ALA A 4 9.63 9.65 19.23
CA ALA A 4 10.20 9.55 20.57
C ALA A 4 11.44 10.44 20.78
N GLY A 5 11.78 11.30 19.82
CA GLY A 5 12.92 12.23 19.91
C GLY A 5 14.29 11.58 19.71
N LEU A 6 14.36 10.34 19.23
CA LEU A 6 15.63 9.70 18.91
C LEU A 6 16.20 10.32 17.63
N LYS A 7 17.50 10.64 17.68
CA LYS A 7 18.19 11.33 16.57
C LYS A 7 18.90 10.39 15.61
N ARG A 8 19.21 9.17 16.03
CA ARG A 8 19.98 8.19 15.25
C ARG A 8 19.33 6.83 15.28
N CYS A 9 19.35 6.16 14.14
CA CYS A 9 18.87 4.79 13.99
C CYS A 9 19.92 3.97 13.21
N PHE A 10 20.24 2.78 13.70
CA PHE A 10 21.09 1.82 13.00
C PHE A 10 20.22 0.69 12.51
N LEU A 11 20.30 0.40 11.23
CA LEU A 11 19.46 -0.56 10.53
C LEU A 11 20.33 -1.56 9.75
N PRO A 12 19.85 -2.78 9.49
CA PRO A 12 20.46 -3.63 8.49
C PRO A 12 20.58 -2.87 7.17
N LEU A 13 21.68 -3.06 6.46
CA LEU A 13 21.97 -2.32 5.21
C LEU A 13 20.83 -2.50 4.18
N GLU A 14 20.19 -3.65 4.18
CA GLU A 14 19.05 -3.96 3.30
C GLU A 14 17.82 -3.07 3.57
N ASN A 15 17.62 -2.66 4.84
CA ASN A 15 16.48 -1.83 5.25
C ASN A 15 16.82 -0.33 5.29
N LEU A 16 18.04 0.06 4.94
CA LEU A 16 18.50 1.44 5.07
C LEU A 16 17.67 2.41 4.20
N ARG A 17 17.34 2.01 2.98
CA ARG A 17 16.50 2.82 2.09
C ARG A 17 15.13 3.07 2.66
N GLU A 18 14.49 2.03 3.21
CA GLU A 18 13.18 2.11 3.84
C GLU A 18 13.22 3.01 5.08
N GLY A 19 14.22 2.82 5.95
CA GLY A 19 14.38 3.67 7.14
C GLY A 19 14.63 5.14 6.82
N SER A 20 15.30 5.45 5.71
CA SER A 20 15.61 6.82 5.29
C SER A 20 14.39 7.62 4.82
N VAL A 21 13.29 6.96 4.49
CA VAL A 21 12.02 7.61 4.10
C VAL A 21 11.43 8.42 5.27
N ILE A 22 11.68 7.96 6.51
CA ILE A 22 11.16 8.60 7.72
C ILE A 22 12.05 9.80 8.06
N GLY A 23 11.66 10.99 7.68
CA GLY A 23 12.42 12.20 8.02
C GLY A 23 12.57 12.43 9.54
N GLY A 24 13.55 13.27 9.94
CA GLY A 24 13.77 13.67 11.32
C GLY A 24 14.60 12.71 12.19
N ILE A 25 15.16 11.67 11.58
CA ILE A 25 16.09 10.74 12.22
C ILE A 25 17.20 10.35 11.23
N ASP A 26 18.45 10.39 11.68
CA ASP A 26 19.61 9.98 10.89
C ASP A 26 19.69 8.45 10.86
N CYS A 27 19.57 7.84 9.68
CA CYS A 27 19.61 6.40 9.49
C CYS A 27 20.99 5.97 8.97
N TYR A 28 21.56 4.95 9.60
CA TYR A 28 22.86 4.36 9.27
C TYR A 28 22.71 2.88 9.00
N GLY A 29 23.19 2.42 7.84
CA GLY A 29 23.19 1.00 7.49
C GLY A 29 24.40 0.30 8.09
N VAL A 30 24.20 -0.89 8.64
CA VAL A 30 25.25 -1.78 9.12
C VAL A 30 25.02 -3.19 8.61
N SER A 31 26.12 -3.86 8.22
CA SER A 31 26.06 -5.22 7.69
C SER A 31 26.19 -6.28 8.80
N THR A 32 26.84 -5.93 9.92
CA THR A 32 27.09 -6.86 11.03
C THR A 32 27.00 -6.17 12.39
N LEU A 33 26.73 -6.97 13.44
CA LEU A 33 26.80 -6.49 14.83
C LEU A 33 28.21 -6.06 15.24
N ALA A 34 29.25 -6.66 14.64
CA ALA A 34 30.63 -6.26 14.91
C ALA A 34 30.92 -4.85 14.39
N GLU A 35 30.45 -4.54 13.19
CA GLU A 35 30.52 -3.18 12.61
C GLU A 35 29.79 -2.17 13.49
N LEU A 36 28.56 -2.47 13.89
CA LEU A 36 27.79 -1.64 14.81
C LEU A 36 28.56 -1.37 16.12
N ALA A 37 29.17 -2.39 16.71
CA ALA A 37 29.93 -2.26 17.93
C ALA A 37 31.18 -1.35 17.77
N VAL A 38 31.83 -1.38 16.61
CA VAL A 38 32.97 -0.51 16.28
C VAL A 38 32.52 0.95 16.14
N LEU A 39 31.41 1.20 15.44
CA LEU A 39 30.82 2.53 15.27
C LEU A 39 30.38 3.13 16.61
N LEU A 40 29.68 2.35 17.46
CA LEU A 40 29.20 2.82 18.76
C LEU A 40 30.33 3.10 19.75
N ARG A 41 31.48 2.43 19.62
CA ARG A 41 32.68 2.69 20.45
C ARG A 41 33.49 3.92 19.99
N GLY A 42 33.04 4.58 18.90
CA GLY A 42 33.73 5.76 18.36
C GLY A 42 35.10 5.46 17.74
N ARG A 43 35.39 4.19 17.41
CA ARG A 43 36.67 3.79 16.80
C ARG A 43 36.75 4.14 15.32
N THR A 44 35.60 4.34 14.69
CA THR A 44 35.47 4.76 13.30
C THR A 44 34.45 5.90 13.24
N PRO A 45 34.65 6.91 12.39
CA PRO A 45 33.65 7.96 12.20
C PRO A 45 32.37 7.36 11.63
N LEU A 46 31.23 7.94 11.99
CA LEU A 46 29.95 7.56 11.39
C LEU A 46 29.98 7.89 9.89
N PRO A 47 29.45 7.01 9.04
CA PRO A 47 29.23 7.35 7.64
C PRO A 47 28.22 8.50 7.52
N GLU A 48 28.02 9.02 6.32
CA GLU A 48 26.94 9.96 6.08
C GLU A 48 25.58 9.25 6.27
N PRO A 49 24.60 9.92 6.91
CA PRO A 49 23.26 9.33 7.05
C PRO A 49 22.61 9.18 5.67
N ALA A 50 21.83 8.14 5.52
CA ALA A 50 21.09 7.93 4.28
C ALA A 50 20.01 9.01 4.10
N VAL A 51 19.99 9.61 2.92
CA VAL A 51 19.00 10.61 2.50
C VAL A 51 18.09 9.99 1.44
N PHE A 52 16.79 10.07 1.67
CA PHE A 52 15.78 9.68 0.69
C PHE A 52 15.35 10.90 -0.13
N SER A 53 15.34 10.75 -1.45
CA SER A 53 14.75 11.72 -2.38
C SER A 53 13.61 11.05 -3.15
N GLU A 54 12.43 11.66 -3.16
CA GLU A 54 11.29 11.18 -3.95
C GLU A 54 11.57 11.24 -5.46
N GLU A 55 12.46 12.12 -5.91
CA GLU A 55 12.88 12.23 -7.31
C GLU A 55 13.62 10.98 -7.80
N SER A 56 14.15 10.16 -6.89
CA SER A 56 14.80 8.90 -7.22
C SER A 56 13.84 7.76 -7.53
N LEU A 57 12.53 7.97 -7.34
CA LEU A 57 11.52 6.95 -7.61
C LEU A 57 11.25 6.84 -9.11
N PRO A 58 11.10 5.62 -9.65
CA PRO A 58 10.82 5.44 -11.07
C PRO A 58 9.48 6.03 -11.45
N LEU A 59 9.44 6.72 -12.61
CA LEU A 59 8.20 7.17 -13.21
C LEU A 59 7.42 5.95 -13.70
N GLU A 60 6.15 5.91 -13.40
CA GLU A 60 5.26 4.84 -13.82
C GLU A 60 4.14 5.37 -14.69
N GLU A 61 3.75 4.59 -15.67
CA GLU A 61 2.55 4.87 -16.46
C GLU A 61 1.30 4.89 -15.57
N THR A 62 0.45 5.87 -15.81
CA THR A 62 -0.82 6.05 -15.10
C THR A 62 -1.96 5.89 -16.08
N PRO A 63 -2.53 4.68 -16.24
CA PRO A 63 -3.72 4.49 -17.06
C PRO A 63 -4.90 5.26 -16.48
N ASP A 64 -5.72 5.82 -17.33
CA ASP A 64 -6.92 6.56 -16.94
C ASP A 64 -8.16 6.11 -17.75
N PHE A 65 -9.25 6.88 -17.67
CA PHE A 65 -10.46 6.59 -18.39
C PHE A 65 -10.40 6.89 -19.89
N SER A 66 -9.37 7.56 -20.38
CA SER A 66 -9.18 7.80 -21.83
C SER A 66 -8.96 6.49 -22.59
N ASP A 67 -8.40 5.48 -21.91
CA ASP A 67 -8.19 4.15 -22.47
C ASP A 67 -9.48 3.35 -22.67
N LEU A 68 -10.60 3.83 -22.11
CA LEU A 68 -11.88 3.13 -22.10
C LEU A 68 -12.84 3.75 -23.12
N ALA A 69 -13.21 3.02 -24.15
CA ALA A 69 -14.21 3.49 -25.10
C ALA A 69 -15.64 3.37 -24.54
N GLY A 70 -16.43 4.43 -24.66
CA GLY A 70 -17.85 4.43 -24.27
C GLY A 70 -18.09 4.42 -22.76
N GLN A 71 -19.28 3.97 -22.37
CA GLN A 71 -19.72 3.81 -20.96
C GLN A 71 -19.67 5.10 -20.12
N GLU A 72 -20.01 6.22 -20.69
CA GLU A 72 -19.90 7.55 -20.07
C GLU A 72 -20.66 7.65 -18.73
N LEU A 73 -21.81 6.99 -18.62
CA LEU A 73 -22.58 6.95 -17.36
C LEU A 73 -21.80 6.24 -16.25
N VAL A 74 -21.19 5.08 -16.56
CA VAL A 74 -20.43 4.28 -15.58
C VAL A 74 -19.16 5.02 -15.19
N LYS A 75 -18.44 5.61 -16.15
CA LYS A 75 -17.27 6.47 -15.87
C LYS A 75 -17.63 7.61 -14.93
N ARG A 76 -18.73 8.32 -15.22
CA ARG A 76 -19.20 9.42 -14.38
C ARG A 76 -19.57 8.96 -12.97
N ALA A 77 -20.29 7.83 -12.84
CA ALA A 77 -20.63 7.24 -11.53
C ALA A 77 -19.36 6.85 -10.76
N THR A 78 -18.36 6.29 -11.45
CA THR A 78 -17.08 5.93 -10.85
C THR A 78 -16.30 7.15 -10.38
N LEU A 79 -16.29 8.25 -11.15
CA LEU A 79 -15.67 9.51 -10.74
C LEU A 79 -16.33 10.10 -9.49
N LEU A 80 -17.66 10.06 -9.41
CA LEU A 80 -18.39 10.53 -8.24
C LEU A 80 -18.09 9.66 -7.01
N ALA A 81 -18.05 8.34 -7.18
CA ALA A 81 -17.69 7.42 -6.11
C ALA A 81 -16.24 7.64 -5.62
N ALA A 82 -15.30 7.83 -6.56
CA ALA A 82 -13.91 8.12 -6.24
C ALA A 82 -13.76 9.46 -5.48
N GLY A 83 -14.43 10.52 -5.95
CA GLY A 83 -14.38 11.83 -5.32
C GLY A 83 -15.01 11.88 -3.93
N GLY A 84 -16.06 11.07 -3.71
CA GLY A 84 -16.76 10.97 -2.42
C GLY A 84 -16.24 9.85 -1.50
N ARG A 85 -15.24 9.08 -1.94
CA ARG A 85 -14.77 7.85 -1.24
C ARG A 85 -15.92 6.86 -0.98
N HIS A 86 -16.87 6.75 -1.92
CA HIS A 86 -18.02 5.87 -1.79
C HIS A 86 -17.74 4.47 -2.33
N ASN A 87 -18.36 3.49 -1.69
CA ASN A 87 -18.43 2.15 -2.27
C ASN A 87 -19.27 2.18 -3.54
N ILE A 88 -18.88 1.38 -4.54
CA ILE A 88 -19.58 1.29 -5.81
C ILE A 88 -19.82 -0.16 -6.19
N LEU A 89 -21.01 -0.47 -6.69
CA LEU A 89 -21.37 -1.79 -7.19
C LEU A 89 -21.62 -1.70 -8.71
N TYR A 90 -20.86 -2.49 -9.47
CA TYR A 90 -21.06 -2.63 -10.92
C TYR A 90 -21.92 -3.86 -11.21
N ILE A 91 -23.06 -3.67 -11.85
CA ILE A 91 -23.97 -4.73 -12.28
C ILE A 91 -24.06 -4.73 -13.79
N GLY A 92 -23.87 -5.89 -14.41
CA GLY A 92 -23.95 -6.03 -15.86
C GLY A 92 -23.42 -7.37 -16.34
N PRO A 93 -23.68 -7.75 -17.61
CA PRO A 93 -23.24 -9.01 -18.18
C PRO A 93 -21.71 -9.11 -18.25
N ALA A 94 -21.21 -10.33 -18.48
CA ALA A 94 -19.78 -10.57 -18.70
C ALA A 94 -19.28 -9.78 -19.93
N GLY A 95 -18.00 -9.36 -19.91
CA GLY A 95 -17.39 -8.65 -21.03
C GLY A 95 -17.74 -7.17 -21.15
N THR A 96 -18.52 -6.59 -20.24
CA THR A 96 -18.88 -5.15 -20.27
C THR A 96 -17.78 -4.22 -19.70
N GLY A 97 -16.61 -4.73 -19.36
CA GLY A 97 -15.49 -3.90 -18.92
C GLY A 97 -15.51 -3.50 -17.43
N LYS A 98 -16.34 -4.13 -16.58
CA LYS A 98 -16.42 -3.83 -15.14
C LYS A 98 -15.04 -3.84 -14.45
N SER A 99 -14.29 -4.93 -14.60
CA SER A 99 -12.97 -5.11 -14.01
C SER A 99 -11.94 -4.11 -14.58
N MET A 100 -12.10 -3.75 -15.89
CA MET A 100 -11.26 -2.77 -16.54
C MET A 100 -11.50 -1.36 -15.97
N ILE A 101 -12.76 -0.98 -15.73
CA ILE A 101 -13.09 0.30 -15.08
C ILE A 101 -12.59 0.32 -13.64
N ALA A 102 -12.84 -0.76 -12.88
CA ALA A 102 -12.40 -0.86 -11.49
C ALA A 102 -10.87 -0.75 -11.33
N SER A 103 -10.09 -1.32 -12.25
CA SER A 103 -8.63 -1.25 -12.22
C SER A 103 -8.07 0.16 -12.49
N ARG A 104 -8.87 1.11 -12.98
CA ARG A 104 -8.48 2.53 -13.15
C ARG A 104 -8.79 3.37 -11.92
N LEU A 105 -9.62 2.89 -10.98
CA LEU A 105 -9.97 3.62 -9.77
C LEU A 105 -8.76 4.17 -8.99
N PRO A 106 -7.67 3.41 -8.74
CA PRO A 106 -6.52 3.94 -8.00
C PRO A 106 -5.87 5.16 -8.65
N TYR A 107 -5.99 5.30 -9.95
CA TYR A 107 -5.35 6.37 -10.73
C TYR A 107 -6.19 7.64 -10.81
N ILE A 108 -7.50 7.53 -10.61
CA ILE A 108 -8.43 8.67 -10.59
C ILE A 108 -8.72 9.18 -9.18
N LEU A 109 -8.36 8.40 -8.15
CA LEU A 109 -8.38 8.86 -6.77
C LEU A 109 -7.35 10.00 -6.58
N PRO A 110 -7.58 10.95 -5.66
CA PRO A 110 -6.59 11.97 -5.32
C PRO A 110 -5.24 11.35 -4.97
N ALA A 111 -4.14 12.03 -5.31
CA ALA A 111 -2.81 11.58 -4.91
C ALA A 111 -2.73 11.39 -3.39
N MET A 112 -2.01 10.35 -2.96
CA MET A 112 -1.79 10.11 -1.54
C MET A 112 -0.96 11.23 -0.91
N SER A 113 -1.37 11.68 0.27
CA SER A 113 -0.53 12.51 1.14
C SER A 113 0.73 11.76 1.57
N ARG A 114 1.72 12.46 2.11
CA ARG A 114 2.92 11.80 2.65
C ARG A 114 2.58 10.81 3.78
N GLU A 115 1.62 11.16 4.62
CA GLU A 115 1.16 10.31 5.73
C GLU A 115 0.48 9.04 5.23
N GLU A 116 -0.42 9.17 4.23
CA GLU A 116 -1.06 8.02 3.57
C GLU A 116 -0.02 7.10 2.92
N ARG A 117 0.99 7.66 2.22
CA ARG A 117 2.07 6.87 1.61
C ARG A 117 2.88 6.11 2.65
N LEU A 118 3.22 6.73 3.77
CA LEU A 118 3.94 6.08 4.86
C LEU A 118 3.13 4.94 5.47
N SER A 119 1.85 5.16 5.76
CA SER A 119 0.95 4.14 6.31
C SER A 119 0.82 2.93 5.39
N VAL A 120 0.62 3.17 4.09
CA VAL A 120 0.57 2.08 3.08
C VAL A 120 1.91 1.34 3.01
N SER A 121 3.04 2.07 2.98
CA SER A 121 4.37 1.46 2.90
C SER A 121 4.67 0.61 4.12
N GLU A 122 4.25 1.01 5.32
CA GLU A 122 4.39 0.24 6.55
C GLU A 122 3.67 -1.11 6.45
N ILE A 123 2.42 -1.12 5.97
CA ILE A 123 1.64 -2.34 5.77
C ILE A 123 2.33 -3.26 4.76
N TYR A 124 2.83 -2.72 3.64
CA TYR A 124 3.51 -3.50 2.61
C TYR A 124 4.87 -4.01 3.08
N SER A 125 5.61 -3.24 3.88
CA SER A 125 6.86 -3.66 4.51
C SER A 125 6.66 -4.85 5.45
N ILE A 126 5.72 -4.74 6.39
CA ILE A 126 5.38 -5.82 7.35
C ILE A 126 4.93 -7.09 6.61
N SER A 127 4.28 -6.92 5.45
CA SER A 127 3.83 -8.03 4.61
C SER A 127 4.94 -8.65 3.77
N GLY A 128 6.13 -8.01 3.70
CA GLY A 128 7.22 -8.40 2.81
C GLY A 128 6.92 -8.14 1.33
N LEU A 129 6.01 -7.22 1.04
CA LEU A 129 5.54 -6.88 -0.31
C LEU A 129 6.07 -5.52 -0.80
N LEU A 130 6.80 -4.79 0.05
CA LEU A 130 7.40 -3.53 -0.35
C LEU A 130 8.59 -3.80 -1.28
N PRO A 131 8.59 -3.29 -2.52
CA PRO A 131 9.70 -3.51 -3.43
C PRO A 131 11.00 -2.87 -2.91
N PRO A 132 12.17 -3.55 -3.01
CA PRO A 132 13.44 -3.01 -2.49
C PRO A 132 13.90 -1.72 -3.19
N ASP A 133 13.50 -1.52 -4.44
CA ASP A 133 13.77 -0.33 -5.23
C ASP A 133 12.81 0.82 -4.95
N ARG A 134 11.71 0.56 -4.25
CA ARG A 134 10.64 1.52 -3.92
C ARG A 134 10.33 1.49 -2.43
N PRO A 135 11.13 2.17 -1.63
CA PRO A 135 10.96 2.17 -0.18
C PRO A 135 9.73 2.96 0.30
N LEU A 136 9.06 3.66 -0.63
CA LEU A 136 7.83 4.42 -0.38
C LEU A 136 6.80 4.12 -1.47
N MET A 137 5.61 3.71 -1.08
CA MET A 137 4.48 3.54 -2.00
C MET A 137 3.96 4.90 -2.46
N THR A 138 3.92 5.10 -3.77
CA THR A 138 3.46 6.35 -4.39
C THR A 138 2.08 6.23 -5.02
N LYS A 139 1.66 5.00 -5.32
CA LYS A 139 0.35 4.69 -5.91
C LYS A 139 -0.56 4.06 -4.87
N ARG A 140 -1.84 4.39 -4.97
CA ARG A 140 -2.88 3.74 -4.19
C ARG A 140 -2.94 2.26 -4.53
N PRO A 141 -2.96 1.37 -3.54
CA PRO A 141 -3.07 -0.06 -3.77
C PRO A 141 -4.36 -0.43 -4.53
N TYR A 142 -4.25 -1.43 -5.39
CA TYR A 142 -5.38 -2.11 -5.99
C TYR A 142 -5.30 -3.60 -5.65
N ARG A 143 -6.27 -4.08 -4.90
CA ARG A 143 -6.35 -5.50 -4.51
C ARG A 143 -7.58 -6.12 -5.13
N SER A 144 -7.38 -7.25 -5.79
CA SER A 144 -8.46 -8.00 -6.44
C SER A 144 -8.31 -9.49 -6.12
N PRO A 145 -8.66 -9.90 -4.89
CA PRO A 145 -8.58 -11.30 -4.50
C PRO A 145 -9.59 -12.12 -5.30
N HIS A 146 -9.22 -13.37 -5.61
CA HIS A 146 -10.12 -14.30 -6.25
C HIS A 146 -11.27 -14.70 -5.29
N HIS A 147 -12.46 -15.02 -5.79
CA HIS A 147 -13.64 -15.38 -4.99
C HIS A 147 -13.44 -16.59 -4.06
N THR A 148 -12.43 -17.44 -4.34
CA THR A 148 -12.04 -18.56 -3.44
C THR A 148 -11.23 -18.15 -2.23
N VAL A 149 -10.95 -16.85 -2.04
CA VAL A 149 -10.21 -16.33 -0.88
C VAL A 149 -10.94 -16.70 0.42
N THR A 150 -10.18 -17.10 1.45
CA THR A 150 -10.76 -17.36 2.76
C THR A 150 -11.02 -16.08 3.55
N GLY A 151 -11.97 -16.08 4.47
CA GLY A 151 -12.20 -14.92 5.36
C GLY A 151 -10.92 -14.48 6.09
N LEU A 152 -10.09 -15.45 6.53
CA LEU A 152 -8.81 -15.16 7.18
C LEU A 152 -7.80 -14.46 6.24
N ALA A 153 -7.74 -14.87 4.98
CA ALA A 153 -6.86 -14.21 4.01
C ALA A 153 -7.39 -12.81 3.64
N LEU A 154 -8.71 -12.61 3.71
CA LEU A 154 -9.34 -11.33 3.45
C LEU A 154 -9.12 -10.34 4.62
N SER A 155 -9.38 -10.75 5.88
CA SER A 155 -9.22 -9.90 7.06
C SER A 155 -7.81 -9.84 7.63
N GLY A 156 -7.02 -10.87 7.38
CA GLY A 156 -5.74 -11.05 8.04
C GLY A 156 -5.83 -11.81 9.36
N GLY A 157 -4.69 -11.98 10.04
CA GLY A 157 -4.61 -12.70 11.32
C GLY A 157 -3.86 -14.03 11.21
N GLY A 158 -4.30 -15.03 11.99
CA GLY A 158 -3.67 -16.35 12.08
C GLY A 158 -2.65 -16.48 13.21
N GLN A 159 -2.04 -17.67 13.34
CA GLN A 159 -1.04 -17.93 14.40
C GLN A 159 0.20 -17.04 14.30
N LYS A 160 0.61 -16.70 13.08
CA LYS A 160 1.57 -15.65 12.78
C LYS A 160 0.78 -14.54 12.08
N PRO A 161 0.33 -13.52 12.82
CA PRO A 161 -0.52 -12.48 12.25
C PRO A 161 0.09 -11.85 11.01
N ARG A 162 -0.69 -11.81 9.92
CA ARG A 162 -0.32 -11.13 8.67
C ARG A 162 -1.46 -10.24 8.22
N PRO A 163 -1.17 -9.09 7.62
CA PRO A 163 -2.18 -8.28 6.96
C PRO A 163 -2.95 -9.08 5.91
N GLY A 164 -4.27 -8.93 5.90
CA GLY A 164 -5.13 -9.50 4.86
C GLY A 164 -5.32 -8.54 3.69
N GLU A 165 -6.11 -8.96 2.69
CA GLU A 165 -6.38 -8.16 1.50
C GLU A 165 -7.04 -6.82 1.81
N ILE A 166 -7.87 -6.74 2.88
CA ILE A 166 -8.47 -5.48 3.36
C ILE A 166 -7.38 -4.51 3.82
N CYS A 167 -6.43 -4.98 4.63
CA CYS A 167 -5.31 -4.15 5.08
C CYS A 167 -4.39 -3.75 3.93
N LEU A 168 -4.14 -4.67 2.98
CA LEU A 168 -3.33 -4.39 1.80
C LEU A 168 -4.00 -3.42 0.83
N ALA A 169 -5.32 -3.25 0.91
CA ALA A 169 -6.08 -2.26 0.14
C ALA A 169 -6.17 -0.89 0.84
N HIS A 170 -5.51 -0.73 2.00
CA HIS A 170 -5.54 0.52 2.77
C HIS A 170 -5.20 1.74 1.90
N GLU A 171 -5.98 2.82 2.03
CA GLU A 171 -5.90 4.04 1.19
C GLU A 171 -5.99 3.78 -0.33
N GLY A 172 -6.51 2.63 -0.71
CA GLY A 172 -6.62 2.17 -2.09
C GLY A 172 -7.99 1.61 -2.44
N VAL A 173 -8.00 0.56 -3.24
CA VAL A 173 -9.21 -0.08 -3.75
C VAL A 173 -9.16 -1.57 -3.49
N LEU A 174 -10.17 -2.10 -2.83
CA LEU A 174 -10.47 -3.52 -2.78
C LEU A 174 -11.58 -3.81 -3.79
N PHE A 175 -11.25 -4.53 -4.84
CA PHE A 175 -12.19 -4.94 -5.88
C PHE A 175 -12.55 -6.42 -5.72
N LEU A 176 -13.81 -6.70 -5.55
CA LEU A 176 -14.33 -8.06 -5.46
C LEU A 176 -15.10 -8.38 -6.74
N ASP A 177 -14.45 -9.07 -7.67
CA ASP A 177 -15.09 -9.52 -8.91
C ASP A 177 -15.95 -10.75 -8.63
N GLU A 178 -17.00 -10.91 -9.39
CA GLU A 178 -17.93 -12.05 -9.26
C GLU A 178 -18.46 -12.20 -7.81
N LEU A 179 -18.90 -11.10 -7.21
CA LEU A 179 -19.34 -11.05 -5.82
C LEU A 179 -20.28 -12.20 -5.36
N PRO A 180 -21.22 -12.70 -6.21
CA PRO A 180 -22.09 -13.83 -5.84
C PRO A 180 -21.35 -15.16 -5.65
N GLU A 181 -20.13 -15.31 -6.16
CA GLU A 181 -19.33 -16.54 -6.06
C GLU A 181 -18.55 -16.63 -4.74
N TYR A 182 -18.48 -15.52 -3.98
CA TYR A 182 -17.84 -15.53 -2.66
C TYR A 182 -18.72 -16.27 -1.64
N HIS A 183 -18.09 -17.01 -0.75
CA HIS A 183 -18.78 -17.58 0.39
C HIS A 183 -19.36 -16.50 1.29
N ALA A 184 -20.62 -16.64 1.71
CA ALA A 184 -21.30 -15.66 2.56
C ALA A 184 -20.50 -15.33 3.85
N ALA A 185 -19.89 -16.35 4.49
CA ALA A 185 -19.04 -16.15 5.66
C ALA A 185 -17.78 -15.30 5.37
N THR A 186 -17.26 -15.33 4.14
CA THR A 186 -16.14 -14.49 3.73
C THR A 186 -16.59 -13.04 3.53
N LEU A 187 -17.77 -12.82 2.97
CA LEU A 187 -18.32 -11.47 2.78
C LEU A 187 -18.72 -10.82 4.10
N GLU A 188 -19.16 -11.60 5.11
CA GLU A 188 -19.52 -11.05 6.42
C GLU A 188 -18.33 -10.35 7.10
N VAL A 189 -17.10 -10.76 6.79
CA VAL A 189 -15.87 -10.12 7.30
C VAL A 189 -15.74 -8.66 6.83
N LEU A 190 -16.36 -8.31 5.70
CA LEU A 190 -16.32 -6.94 5.15
C LEU A 190 -17.26 -5.98 5.89
N ARG A 191 -18.22 -6.50 6.67
CA ARG A 191 -19.24 -5.68 7.31
C ARG A 191 -18.65 -4.61 8.22
N GLN A 192 -17.75 -5.02 9.11
CA GLN A 192 -17.11 -4.09 10.04
C GLN A 192 -16.30 -3.00 9.32
N PRO A 193 -15.39 -3.31 8.38
CA PRO A 193 -14.67 -2.29 7.61
C PRO A 193 -15.55 -1.35 6.79
N LEU A 194 -16.76 -1.78 6.39
CA LEU A 194 -17.69 -0.95 5.64
C LEU A 194 -18.57 -0.04 6.52
N GLU A 195 -18.71 -0.37 7.80
CA GLU A 195 -19.53 0.38 8.78
C GLU A 195 -18.68 1.41 9.57
N GLU A 196 -17.37 1.18 9.73
CA GLU A 196 -16.49 1.97 10.60
C GLU A 196 -15.71 3.08 9.86
N HIS A 197 -16.17 3.59 8.76
CA HIS A 197 -15.53 4.66 7.96
C HIS A 197 -15.18 5.92 8.75
#